data_d91e7d564f248ffa51ea17489ce1a0b1
#
_entry.id   d91e7d564f248ffa51ea17489ce1a0b1
#
_cell.length_a   1.000
_cell.length_b   1.000
_cell.length_c   1.000
_cell.angle_alpha   90.00
_cell.angle_beta   90.00
_cell.angle_gamma   90.00
#
_symmetry.space_group_name_H-M   'P 1'
#
loop_
_entity.id
_entity.type
_entity.pdbx_description
1 polymer ?
#
loop_
_entity_poly.entity_id
_entity_poly.type
_entity_poly.pdbx_seq_one_letter_code
_entity_poly.pdbx_strand_id
1 'polypeptide(L)'
;MDKAMEHDIFSQSNKDLFVAKSERFLHEFEPSFVEYFTQKCTTSSYALSKEEAREIGSSLYHALFKSDFDIEKLRHHILEQMGNDTILANYLVSRSLFFMIDHYSTFIQKEKIVSHIKLLIIYLNHFIEIFEHKPKAKTINFASAFEGSFGSDVMFTPTNTIIDTFRQMKLDDEKVVFLNLYKGVPIRSEAIILSVNDESVTFRVDRLQEIAMKLDGQGFIVKNDHFNKHLKADIVSSDFQNNTVILKNFIYLSNMPALQREFIRVHPDILANVYLSQPGCEQTKGRLFDLSKNGLGVVSDENHGISVGSRLIVQFELNSSSIMIEGDRMIEVEGEVVNVISYKNSYRYCMRIFPDTSMREKLSIYINKREQEILIELEGMCYEDTRFCVL
;
A
#
# COMPACT_ATOMS: atom_id res chain seq x y z
N MET A 1 -18.29 -22.81 27.69
CA MET A 1 -18.26 -21.39 28.07
C MET A 1 -16.96 -20.87 27.53
N ASP A 2 -17.01 -19.77 26.83
CA ASP A 2 -15.95 -18.95 26.20
C ASP A 2 -15.66 -19.18 24.71
N LYS A 3 -16.69 -18.94 23.89
CA LYS A 3 -16.54 -18.68 22.45
C LYS A 3 -17.10 -17.29 22.03
N ALA A 4 -17.33 -16.39 22.97
CA ALA A 4 -17.99 -15.11 22.75
C ALA A 4 -17.05 -13.89 22.84
N MET A 5 -15.73 -14.05 22.94
CA MET A 5 -14.83 -12.93 23.26
C MET A 5 -13.96 -12.43 22.09
N GLU A 6 -14.02 -13.04 20.90
CA GLU A 6 -13.16 -12.63 19.77
C GLU A 6 -13.84 -11.70 18.75
N HIS A 7 -15.16 -11.44 18.87
CA HIS A 7 -15.88 -10.61 17.90
C HIS A 7 -16.02 -9.12 18.27
N ASP A 8 -15.45 -8.66 19.38
CA ASP A 8 -15.73 -7.32 19.92
C ASP A 8 -14.54 -6.35 19.90
N ILE A 9 -13.62 -6.52 18.96
CA ILE A 9 -12.50 -5.55 18.76
C ILE A 9 -13.04 -4.18 18.29
N PHE A 10 -14.27 -4.13 17.77
CA PHE A 10 -14.95 -2.94 17.26
C PHE A 10 -16.09 -2.45 18.17
N SER A 11 -16.01 -2.73 19.46
CA SER A 11 -17.07 -2.36 20.40
C SER A 11 -17.12 -0.85 20.64
N GLN A 12 -18.29 -0.37 21.03
CA GLN A 12 -18.53 0.98 21.56
C GLN A 12 -17.46 1.37 22.61
N SER A 13 -16.96 0.41 23.36
CA SER A 13 -15.87 0.52 24.33
C SER A 13 -14.58 1.08 23.76
N ASN A 14 -14.19 0.75 22.52
CA ASN A 14 -12.98 1.28 21.88
C ASN A 14 -13.13 2.74 21.47
N LYS A 15 -14.33 3.13 21.01
CA LYS A 15 -14.67 4.51 20.72
C LYS A 15 -14.59 5.37 21.98
N ASP A 16 -15.25 4.93 23.04
CA ASP A 16 -15.31 5.66 24.31
C ASP A 16 -13.90 5.81 24.91
N LEU A 17 -13.08 4.77 24.82
CA LEU A 17 -11.70 4.80 25.27
C LEU A 17 -10.83 5.77 24.43
N PHE A 18 -11.01 5.77 23.11
CA PHE A 18 -10.29 6.70 22.23
C PHE A 18 -10.71 8.15 22.51
N VAL A 19 -12.01 8.42 22.59
CA VAL A 19 -12.55 9.76 22.88
C VAL A 19 -12.03 10.25 24.23
N ALA A 20 -12.13 9.45 25.29
CA ALA A 20 -11.69 9.82 26.63
C ALA A 20 -10.17 10.13 26.70
N LYS A 21 -9.34 9.33 25.99
CA LYS A 21 -7.88 9.54 25.95
C LYS A 21 -7.44 10.69 25.05
N SER A 22 -8.28 11.13 24.13
CA SER A 22 -7.97 12.13 23.12
C SER A 22 -8.78 13.41 23.27
N GLU A 23 -9.52 13.57 24.38
CA GLU A 23 -10.47 14.65 24.63
C GLU A 23 -9.90 16.04 24.34
N ARG A 24 -8.68 16.33 24.83
CA ARG A 24 -8.00 17.60 24.59
C ARG A 24 -7.76 17.85 23.10
N PHE A 25 -7.20 16.87 22.39
CA PHE A 25 -6.97 16.99 20.95
C PHE A 25 -8.28 17.19 20.20
N LEU A 26 -9.28 16.39 20.51
CA LEU A 26 -10.57 16.44 19.82
C LEU A 26 -11.25 17.80 20.02
N HIS A 27 -11.16 18.38 21.19
CA HIS A 27 -11.74 19.71 21.46
C HIS A 27 -11.01 20.81 20.68
N GLU A 28 -9.67 20.78 20.64
CA GLU A 28 -8.85 21.79 19.95
C GLU A 28 -8.91 21.65 18.42
N PHE A 29 -9.16 20.46 17.91
CA PHE A 29 -9.11 20.14 16.48
C PHE A 29 -10.44 20.33 15.73
N GLU A 30 -11.57 20.32 16.40
CA GLU A 30 -12.91 20.45 15.78
C GLU A 30 -13.00 21.60 14.75
N PRO A 31 -12.60 22.84 15.06
CA PRO A 31 -12.70 23.95 14.11
C PRO A 31 -11.88 23.71 12.82
N SER A 32 -10.69 23.13 12.97
CA SER A 32 -9.81 22.83 11.83
C SER A 32 -10.38 21.74 10.92
N PHE A 33 -10.99 20.72 11.51
CA PHE A 33 -11.66 19.64 10.78
C PHE A 33 -12.84 20.18 9.97
N VAL A 34 -13.70 20.95 10.62
CA VAL A 34 -14.91 21.51 9.99
C VAL A 34 -14.55 22.48 8.86
N GLU A 35 -13.53 23.31 9.04
CA GLU A 35 -13.08 24.22 7.98
C GLU A 35 -12.47 23.46 6.80
N TYR A 36 -11.66 22.44 7.06
CA TYR A 36 -11.10 21.58 6.01
C TYR A 36 -12.19 20.87 5.20
N PHE A 37 -13.18 20.28 5.88
CA PHE A 37 -14.32 19.63 5.24
C PHE A 37 -15.08 20.62 4.36
N THR A 38 -15.42 21.79 4.92
CA THR A 38 -16.12 22.87 4.22
C THR A 38 -15.37 23.30 2.95
N GLN A 39 -14.07 23.50 3.05
CA GLN A 39 -13.24 23.87 1.91
C GLN A 39 -13.27 22.80 0.81
N LYS A 40 -13.21 21.52 1.19
CA LYS A 40 -13.27 20.41 0.22
C LYS A 40 -14.63 20.30 -0.46
N CYS A 41 -15.72 20.51 0.26
CA CYS A 41 -17.07 20.58 -0.33
C CYS A 41 -17.21 21.72 -1.34
N THR A 42 -16.76 22.91 -0.99
CA THR A 42 -16.92 24.10 -1.85
C THR A 42 -15.98 24.13 -3.07
N THR A 43 -14.87 23.37 -3.03
CA THR A 43 -13.94 23.22 -4.18
C THR A 43 -14.35 22.09 -5.12
N SER A 44 -15.21 21.19 -4.71
CA SER A 44 -15.82 20.17 -5.57
C SER A 44 -16.98 20.81 -6.33
N SER A 45 -17.25 20.38 -7.56
CA SER A 45 -18.24 20.96 -8.51
C SER A 45 -19.71 20.89 -8.05
N TYR A 46 -19.96 20.68 -6.78
CA TYR A 46 -21.31 20.57 -6.18
C TYR A 46 -21.73 21.86 -5.52
N ALA A 47 -23.01 22.20 -5.72
CA ALA A 47 -23.62 23.45 -5.30
C ALA A 47 -24.05 23.47 -3.82
N LEU A 48 -23.20 22.98 -2.91
CA LEU A 48 -23.42 23.17 -1.46
C LEU A 48 -22.99 24.60 -1.08
N SER A 49 -23.84 25.30 -0.35
CA SER A 49 -23.46 26.55 0.28
C SER A 49 -22.39 26.33 1.35
N LYS A 50 -21.64 27.36 1.67
CA LYS A 50 -20.59 27.26 2.72
C LYS A 50 -21.19 26.92 4.09
N GLU A 51 -22.39 27.40 4.37
CA GLU A 51 -23.13 27.14 5.58
C GLU A 51 -23.56 25.66 5.68
N GLU A 52 -24.15 25.10 4.64
CA GLU A 52 -24.53 23.68 4.58
C GLU A 52 -23.32 22.77 4.71
N ALA A 53 -22.23 23.06 4.00
CA ALA A 53 -21.00 22.29 4.11
C ALA A 53 -20.39 22.32 5.52
N ARG A 54 -20.49 23.46 6.22
CA ARG A 54 -20.05 23.60 7.60
C ARG A 54 -20.90 22.80 8.57
N GLU A 55 -22.24 22.81 8.40
CA GLU A 55 -23.17 22.05 9.22
C GLU A 55 -22.93 20.54 9.06
N ILE A 56 -22.76 20.04 7.83
CA ILE A 56 -22.41 18.66 7.54
C ILE A 56 -21.07 18.29 8.17
N GLY A 57 -20.05 19.13 8.04
CA GLY A 57 -18.73 18.91 8.62
C GLY A 57 -18.76 18.84 10.14
N SER A 58 -19.52 19.70 10.81
CA SER A 58 -19.73 19.66 12.26
C SER A 58 -20.48 18.41 12.69
N SER A 59 -21.53 18.05 11.98
CA SER A 59 -22.33 16.84 12.24
C SER A 59 -21.49 15.58 12.07
N LEU A 60 -20.64 15.53 11.03
CA LEU A 60 -19.69 14.44 10.82
C LEU A 60 -18.68 14.35 11.97
N TYR A 61 -18.13 15.47 12.40
CA TYR A 61 -17.19 15.50 13.52
C TYR A 61 -17.82 14.98 14.81
N HIS A 62 -19.05 15.41 15.10
CA HIS A 62 -19.79 14.95 16.27
C HIS A 62 -20.12 13.46 16.20
N ALA A 63 -20.49 12.94 15.04
CA ALA A 63 -20.73 11.50 14.85
C ALA A 63 -19.48 10.66 15.07
N LEU A 64 -18.34 11.19 14.65
CA LEU A 64 -17.04 10.53 14.85
C LEU A 64 -16.65 10.46 16.33
N PHE A 65 -16.87 11.55 17.10
CA PHE A 65 -16.20 11.74 18.39
C PHE A 65 -17.15 11.93 19.58
N LYS A 66 -18.47 12.00 19.36
CA LYS A 66 -19.44 12.06 20.45
C LYS A 66 -20.28 10.77 20.48
N SER A 67 -20.60 10.29 21.69
CA SER A 67 -21.17 8.97 21.93
C SER A 67 -22.63 8.80 21.47
N ASP A 68 -23.40 9.90 21.39
CA ASP A 68 -24.87 9.85 21.26
C ASP A 68 -25.38 10.10 19.85
N PHE A 69 -24.50 10.03 18.84
CA PHE A 69 -24.88 10.37 17.48
C PHE A 69 -25.24 9.15 16.63
N ASP A 70 -26.39 9.24 15.94
CA ASP A 70 -26.88 8.21 15.02
C ASP A 70 -26.18 8.32 13.67
N ILE A 71 -25.17 7.45 13.44
CA ILE A 71 -24.34 7.42 12.24
C ILE A 71 -25.19 7.13 10.98
N GLU A 72 -26.23 6.32 11.09
CA GLU A 72 -27.10 5.99 9.95
C GLU A 72 -27.90 7.20 9.50
N LYS A 73 -28.42 8.00 10.45
CA LYS A 73 -29.09 9.26 10.11
C LYS A 73 -28.15 10.28 9.50
N LEU A 74 -26.93 10.41 10.03
CA LEU A 74 -25.92 11.29 9.45
C LEU A 74 -25.59 10.88 8.04
N ARG A 75 -25.34 9.60 7.81
CA ARG A 75 -25.06 9.06 6.49
C ARG A 75 -26.17 9.38 5.50
N HIS A 76 -27.41 9.13 5.88
CA HIS A 76 -28.57 9.43 5.04
C HIS A 76 -28.63 10.92 4.71
N HIS A 77 -28.43 11.78 5.70
CA HIS A 77 -28.41 13.22 5.53
C HIS A 77 -27.29 13.69 4.59
N ILE A 78 -26.05 13.20 4.76
CA ILE A 78 -24.93 13.55 3.87
C ILE A 78 -25.21 13.11 2.43
N LEU A 79 -25.71 11.89 2.22
CA LEU A 79 -26.02 11.39 0.89
C LEU A 79 -27.14 12.20 0.23
N GLU A 80 -28.18 12.56 0.97
CA GLU A 80 -29.28 13.39 0.48
C GLU A 80 -28.80 14.77 0.04
N GLN A 81 -27.96 15.43 0.85
CA GLN A 81 -27.38 16.74 0.54
C GLN A 81 -26.40 16.68 -0.67
N MET A 82 -25.78 15.54 -0.92
CA MET A 82 -24.87 15.33 -2.05
C MET A 82 -25.53 14.67 -3.26
N GLY A 83 -26.87 14.76 -3.36
CA GLY A 83 -27.60 14.21 -4.50
C GLY A 83 -27.47 12.68 -4.66
N ASN A 84 -27.27 11.96 -3.56
CA ASN A 84 -27.01 10.52 -3.48
C ASN A 84 -25.69 10.07 -4.19
N ASP A 85 -24.74 10.99 -4.40
CA ASP A 85 -23.43 10.63 -4.90
C ASP A 85 -22.57 10.00 -3.80
N THR A 86 -22.62 8.66 -3.73
CA THR A 86 -21.87 7.87 -2.75
C THR A 86 -20.35 7.97 -2.94
N ILE A 87 -19.88 8.18 -4.16
CA ILE A 87 -18.44 8.27 -4.47
C ILE A 87 -17.88 9.58 -3.91
N LEU A 88 -18.59 10.68 -4.13
CA LEU A 88 -18.20 11.97 -3.60
C LEU A 88 -18.28 12.01 -2.08
N ALA A 89 -19.37 11.50 -1.49
CA ALA A 89 -19.52 11.44 -0.03
C ALA A 89 -18.37 10.66 0.61
N ASN A 90 -18.05 9.49 0.10
CA ASN A 90 -16.94 8.66 0.59
C ASN A 90 -15.59 9.37 0.40
N TYR A 91 -15.37 10.05 -0.73
CA TYR A 91 -14.16 10.83 -0.96
C TYR A 91 -13.98 11.94 0.07
N LEU A 92 -15.01 12.75 0.31
CA LEU A 92 -14.96 13.87 1.25
C LEU A 92 -14.74 13.40 2.70
N VAL A 93 -15.45 12.35 3.11
CA VAL A 93 -15.28 11.75 4.44
C VAL A 93 -13.88 11.20 4.61
N SER A 94 -13.41 10.39 3.67
CA SER A 94 -12.08 9.79 3.73
C SER A 94 -10.98 10.85 3.79
N ARG A 95 -11.07 11.92 2.98
CA ARG A 95 -10.09 13.02 3.00
C ARG A 95 -10.07 13.76 4.33
N SER A 96 -11.22 13.98 4.94
CA SER A 96 -11.31 14.64 6.25
C SER A 96 -10.75 13.77 7.36
N LEU A 97 -10.95 12.45 7.28
CA LEU A 97 -10.34 11.50 8.21
C LEU A 97 -8.82 11.45 8.07
N PHE A 98 -8.27 11.44 6.85
CA PHE A 98 -6.83 11.52 6.64
C PHE A 98 -6.23 12.82 7.19
N PHE A 99 -6.90 13.94 6.99
CA PHE A 99 -6.49 15.22 7.57
C PHE A 99 -6.42 15.14 9.10
N MET A 100 -7.41 14.51 9.73
CA MET A 100 -7.40 14.28 11.18
C MET A 100 -6.26 13.36 11.62
N ILE A 101 -6.03 12.24 10.93
CA ILE A 101 -4.95 11.30 11.25
C ILE A 101 -3.60 11.99 11.21
N ASP A 102 -3.34 12.83 10.22
CA ASP A 102 -2.09 13.58 10.08
C ASP A 102 -1.85 14.52 11.28
N HIS A 103 -2.87 15.28 11.67
CA HIS A 103 -2.80 16.15 12.83
C HIS A 103 -2.69 15.39 14.14
N TYR A 104 -3.43 14.30 14.30
CA TYR A 104 -3.36 13.46 15.48
C TYR A 104 -2.00 12.78 15.62
N SER A 105 -1.39 12.36 14.52
CA SER A 105 -0.03 11.79 14.53
C SER A 105 1.00 12.78 15.08
N THR A 106 0.87 14.06 14.73
CA THR A 106 1.71 15.15 15.27
C THR A 106 1.47 15.38 16.76
N PHE A 107 0.21 15.33 17.20
CA PHE A 107 -0.14 15.43 18.62
C PHE A 107 0.46 14.26 19.42
N ILE A 108 0.29 13.04 18.95
CA ILE A 108 0.82 11.83 19.61
C ILE A 108 2.34 11.87 19.74
N GLN A 109 3.06 12.34 18.72
CA GLN A 109 4.51 12.49 18.77
C GLN A 109 4.94 13.48 19.86
N LYS A 110 4.23 14.60 19.99
CA LYS A 110 4.49 15.60 21.04
C LYS A 110 4.24 15.05 22.45
N GLU A 111 3.14 14.33 22.62
CA GLU A 111 2.73 13.77 23.91
C GLU A 111 3.35 12.39 24.21
N LYS A 112 4.13 11.81 23.29
CA LYS A 112 4.78 10.49 23.40
C LYS A 112 3.80 9.31 23.64
N ILE A 113 2.58 9.39 23.07
CA ILE A 113 1.50 8.41 23.31
C ILE A 113 1.29 7.50 22.09
N VAL A 114 2.32 6.83 21.61
CA VAL A 114 2.32 6.05 20.36
C VAL A 114 1.25 4.92 20.33
N SER A 115 0.89 4.36 21.49
CA SER A 115 -0.13 3.31 21.59
C SER A 115 -1.53 3.73 21.11
N HIS A 116 -1.83 5.02 21.08
CA HIS A 116 -3.14 5.54 20.66
C HIS A 116 -3.34 5.52 19.15
N ILE A 117 -2.28 5.46 18.33
CA ILE A 117 -2.41 5.38 16.86
C ILE A 117 -3.19 4.12 16.46
N LYS A 118 -2.89 2.98 17.08
CA LYS A 118 -3.57 1.72 16.76
C LYS A 118 -5.07 1.81 17.06
N LEU A 119 -5.41 2.41 18.20
CA LEU A 119 -6.80 2.58 18.60
C LEU A 119 -7.56 3.52 17.65
N LEU A 120 -6.92 4.63 17.22
CA LEU A 120 -7.47 5.55 16.24
C LEU A 120 -7.75 4.86 14.91
N ILE A 121 -6.79 4.08 14.38
CA ILE A 121 -6.91 3.39 13.10
C ILE A 121 -8.07 2.37 13.17
N ILE A 122 -8.16 1.58 14.23
CA ILE A 122 -9.25 0.62 14.43
C ILE A 122 -10.61 1.35 14.42
N TYR A 123 -10.71 2.43 15.16
CA TYR A 123 -11.93 3.22 15.26
C TYR A 123 -12.36 3.83 13.89
N LEU A 124 -11.42 4.41 13.17
CA LEU A 124 -11.69 5.02 11.87
C LEU A 124 -12.06 3.98 10.80
N ASN A 125 -11.43 2.81 10.82
CA ASN A 125 -11.81 1.72 9.93
C ASN A 125 -13.26 1.31 10.15
N HIS A 126 -13.66 1.14 11.41
CA HIS A 126 -15.03 0.80 11.74
C HIS A 126 -16.03 1.87 11.27
N PHE A 127 -15.71 3.15 11.49
CA PHE A 127 -16.54 4.26 11.02
C PHE A 127 -16.69 4.27 9.48
N ILE A 128 -15.60 4.04 8.74
CA ILE A 128 -15.64 4.00 7.28
C ILE A 128 -16.48 2.82 6.80
N GLU A 129 -16.37 1.66 7.43
CA GLU A 129 -17.22 0.50 7.10
C GLU A 129 -18.71 0.80 7.24
N ILE A 130 -19.09 1.47 8.32
CA ILE A 130 -20.48 1.88 8.55
C ILE A 130 -20.89 2.93 7.52
N PHE A 131 -20.01 3.90 7.22
CA PHE A 131 -20.30 5.00 6.32
C PHE A 131 -20.40 4.56 4.86
N GLU A 132 -19.57 3.63 4.41
CA GLU A 132 -19.59 3.13 3.03
C GLU A 132 -20.77 2.24 2.68
N HIS A 133 -21.58 1.84 3.66
CA HIS A 133 -22.77 1.00 3.49
C HIS A 133 -22.67 -0.06 2.40
N LYS A 134 -21.83 -1.04 2.64
CA LYS A 134 -21.91 -2.30 1.90
C LYS A 134 -22.68 -3.30 2.75
N PRO A 135 -23.71 -3.94 2.22
CA PRO A 135 -24.37 -5.02 2.95
C PRO A 135 -23.31 -6.10 3.21
N LYS A 136 -22.93 -6.23 4.48
CA LYS A 136 -22.11 -7.30 5.05
C LYS A 136 -21.06 -7.92 4.14
N ALA A 137 -20.04 -7.15 3.74
CA ALA A 137 -18.71 -7.70 3.40
C ALA A 137 -17.66 -6.58 3.23
N LYS A 138 -16.64 -6.62 4.03
CA LYS A 138 -15.25 -6.27 3.74
C LYS A 138 -14.66 -5.01 4.31
N THR A 139 -13.75 -5.26 5.23
CA THR A 139 -12.70 -4.38 5.75
C THR A 139 -11.84 -3.86 4.60
N ILE A 140 -11.86 -2.55 4.37
CA ILE A 140 -10.89 -1.91 3.49
C ILE A 140 -9.60 -1.74 4.29
N ASN A 141 -8.57 -2.48 3.90
CA ASN A 141 -7.27 -2.35 4.53
C ASN A 141 -6.58 -1.10 3.98
N PHE A 142 -6.53 -0.02 4.77
CA PHE A 142 -5.94 1.27 4.38
C PHE A 142 -4.43 1.19 4.08
N ALA A 143 -3.74 0.15 4.50
CA ALA A 143 -2.33 -0.06 4.16
C ALA A 143 -2.12 -0.16 2.63
N SER A 144 -3.10 -0.66 1.87
CA SER A 144 -3.03 -0.78 0.41
C SER A 144 -3.27 0.54 -0.35
N ALA A 145 -3.86 1.54 0.29
CA ALA A 145 -4.05 2.86 -0.31
C ALA A 145 -2.74 3.66 -0.42
N PHE A 146 -1.71 3.27 0.33
CA PHE A 146 -0.37 3.88 0.28
C PHE A 146 0.54 3.29 -0.79
N GLU A 147 0.24 2.11 -1.32
CA GLU A 147 0.97 1.52 -2.42
C GLU A 147 0.29 1.89 -3.75
N GLY A 148 0.57 3.07 -4.27
CA GLY A 148 0.07 3.59 -5.54
C GLY A 148 0.54 2.80 -6.77
N SER A 149 0.26 1.48 -6.81
CA SER A 149 0.60 0.61 -7.94
C SER A 149 -0.45 -0.48 -8.23
N PHE A 150 -1.49 -0.61 -7.43
CA PHE A 150 -2.54 -1.59 -7.70
C PHE A 150 -3.78 -0.86 -8.21
N GLY A 151 -4.07 -1.04 -9.51
CA GLY A 151 -5.24 -0.48 -10.16
C GLY A 151 -6.53 -0.82 -9.40
N SER A 152 -7.47 0.11 -9.44
CA SER A 152 -8.72 0.20 -8.67
C SER A 152 -9.78 -0.89 -8.92
N ASP A 153 -9.41 -2.06 -9.47
CA ASP A 153 -10.37 -3.11 -9.79
C ASP A 153 -10.32 -4.28 -8.82
N VAL A 154 -10.68 -4.03 -7.55
CA VAL A 154 -10.94 -5.11 -6.59
C VAL A 154 -12.34 -5.65 -6.85
N MET A 155 -12.44 -6.80 -7.49
CA MET A 155 -13.72 -7.51 -7.64
C MET A 155 -13.99 -8.36 -6.39
N PHE A 156 -15.15 -8.13 -5.81
CA PHE A 156 -15.60 -8.81 -4.60
C PHE A 156 -16.26 -10.16 -4.96
N THR A 157 -15.58 -11.26 -4.62
CA THR A 157 -16.20 -12.60 -4.55
C THR A 157 -16.35 -12.97 -3.06
N PRO A 158 -17.40 -13.69 -2.64
CA PRO A 158 -17.52 -14.12 -1.26
C PRO A 158 -16.28 -14.90 -0.81
N THR A 159 -15.72 -14.57 0.34
CA THR A 159 -14.54 -15.23 0.92
C THR A 159 -14.74 -16.75 1.03
N ASN A 160 -15.97 -17.21 1.29
CA ASN A 160 -16.33 -18.61 1.36
C ASN A 160 -15.98 -19.35 0.06
N THR A 161 -16.21 -18.74 -1.12
CA THR A 161 -15.89 -19.38 -2.42
C THR A 161 -14.38 -19.58 -2.58
N ILE A 162 -13.54 -18.63 -2.16
CA ILE A 162 -12.09 -18.76 -2.24
C ILE A 162 -11.59 -19.85 -1.28
N ILE A 163 -12.11 -19.88 -0.06
CA ILE A 163 -11.74 -20.88 0.95
C ILE A 163 -12.19 -22.29 0.49
N ASP A 164 -13.39 -22.42 -0.09
CA ASP A 164 -13.88 -23.70 -0.62
C ASP A 164 -13.01 -24.19 -1.78
N THR A 165 -12.54 -23.28 -2.64
CA THR A 165 -11.59 -23.62 -3.70
C THR A 165 -10.28 -24.15 -3.12
N PHE A 166 -9.73 -23.52 -2.07
CA PHE A 166 -8.54 -24.05 -1.39
C PHE A 166 -8.79 -25.42 -0.73
N ARG A 167 -9.98 -25.67 -0.21
CA ARG A 167 -10.35 -27.00 0.32
C ARG A 167 -10.29 -28.07 -0.77
N GLN A 168 -10.83 -27.75 -1.95
CA GLN A 168 -10.78 -28.66 -3.09
C GLN A 168 -9.35 -28.89 -3.56
N MET A 169 -8.58 -27.83 -3.79
CA MET A 169 -7.16 -27.93 -4.19
C MET A 169 -6.34 -28.77 -3.22
N LYS A 170 -6.61 -28.64 -1.91
CA LYS A 170 -5.95 -29.48 -0.89
C LYS A 170 -6.32 -30.96 -1.03
N LEU A 171 -7.58 -31.30 -1.33
CA LEU A 171 -8.02 -32.68 -1.55
C LEU A 171 -7.35 -33.29 -2.78
N ASP A 172 -7.11 -32.48 -3.80
CA ASP A 172 -6.50 -32.86 -5.06
C ASP A 172 -4.95 -32.81 -5.02
N ASP A 173 -4.35 -32.50 -3.84
CA ASP A 173 -2.90 -32.31 -3.60
C ASP A 173 -2.26 -31.27 -4.55
N GLU A 174 -3.03 -30.25 -4.88
CA GLU A 174 -2.62 -29.20 -5.79
C GLU A 174 -1.78 -28.14 -5.08
N LYS A 175 -0.82 -27.56 -5.82
CA LYS A 175 0.05 -26.49 -5.32
C LYS A 175 -0.42 -25.14 -5.80
N VAL A 176 -0.05 -24.11 -5.04
CA VAL A 176 -0.19 -22.72 -5.44
C VAL A 176 1.18 -22.08 -5.68
N VAL A 177 1.22 -21.08 -6.54
CA VAL A 177 2.45 -20.31 -6.80
C VAL A 177 2.32 -18.96 -6.14
N PHE A 178 3.24 -18.65 -5.23
CA PHE A 178 3.39 -17.32 -4.65
C PHE A 178 4.35 -16.46 -5.47
N LEU A 179 4.13 -15.14 -5.44
CA LEU A 179 5.01 -14.13 -6.02
C LEU A 179 4.98 -12.87 -5.16
N ASN A 180 6.04 -12.61 -4.44
CA ASN A 180 6.29 -11.34 -3.75
C ASN A 180 7.45 -10.60 -4.40
N LEU A 181 7.63 -9.33 -4.08
CA LEU A 181 8.77 -8.54 -4.53
C LEU A 181 9.66 -8.18 -3.33
N TYR A 182 10.95 -8.42 -3.45
CA TYR A 182 11.92 -7.88 -2.50
C TYR A 182 12.91 -6.97 -3.22
N LYS A 183 12.93 -5.69 -2.85
CA LYS A 183 13.73 -4.65 -3.51
C LYS A 183 13.61 -4.68 -5.05
N GLY A 184 12.38 -4.95 -5.54
CA GLY A 184 12.07 -5.02 -6.97
C GLY A 184 12.27 -6.39 -7.61
N VAL A 185 13.04 -7.29 -7.00
CA VAL A 185 13.29 -8.67 -7.48
C VAL A 185 12.10 -9.57 -7.14
N PRO A 186 11.57 -10.33 -8.12
CA PRO A 186 10.49 -11.26 -7.89
C PRO A 186 10.98 -12.51 -7.14
N ILE A 187 10.39 -12.77 -5.98
CA ILE A 187 10.55 -14.01 -5.22
C ILE A 187 9.35 -14.89 -5.55
N ARG A 188 9.58 -15.98 -6.26
CA ARG A 188 8.52 -16.86 -6.74
C ARG A 188 8.80 -18.31 -6.35
N SER A 189 7.84 -18.94 -5.70
CA SER A 189 7.94 -20.36 -5.33
C SER A 189 6.58 -21.05 -5.34
N GLU A 190 6.61 -22.38 -5.46
CA GLU A 190 5.45 -23.23 -5.21
C GLU A 190 5.24 -23.43 -3.71
N ALA A 191 3.99 -23.56 -3.31
CA ALA A 191 3.58 -23.81 -1.94
C ALA A 191 2.54 -24.92 -1.85
N ILE A 192 2.59 -25.66 -0.74
CA ILE A 192 1.69 -26.76 -0.43
C ILE A 192 0.65 -26.27 0.58
N ILE A 193 -0.61 -26.61 0.36
CA ILE A 193 -1.70 -26.30 1.29
C ILE A 193 -1.71 -27.33 2.41
N LEU A 194 -1.36 -26.92 3.63
CA LEU A 194 -1.31 -27.81 4.81
C LEU A 194 -2.67 -27.95 5.49
N SER A 195 -3.37 -26.84 5.69
CA SER A 195 -4.71 -26.83 6.29
C SER A 195 -5.55 -25.67 5.79
N VAL A 196 -6.85 -25.87 5.78
CA VAL A 196 -7.84 -24.87 5.39
C VAL A 196 -8.88 -24.80 6.51
N ASN A 197 -8.99 -23.64 7.15
CA ASN A 197 -10.00 -23.31 8.16
C ASN A 197 -11.09 -22.45 7.52
N ASP A 198 -12.06 -22.00 8.28
CA ASP A 198 -13.20 -21.23 7.75
C ASP A 198 -12.79 -19.86 7.17
N GLU A 199 -11.72 -19.25 7.67
CA GLU A 199 -11.26 -17.92 7.24
C GLU A 199 -9.78 -17.87 6.88
N SER A 200 -9.03 -18.96 7.08
CA SER A 200 -7.57 -18.98 6.93
C SER A 200 -7.08 -20.24 6.24
N VAL A 201 -5.95 -20.10 5.58
CA VAL A 201 -5.24 -21.19 4.95
C VAL A 201 -3.80 -21.21 5.42
N THR A 202 -3.31 -22.39 5.80
CA THR A 202 -1.91 -22.60 6.17
C THR A 202 -1.16 -23.21 4.99
N PHE A 203 -0.07 -22.57 4.61
CA PHE A 203 0.78 -23.03 3.53
C PHE A 203 2.17 -23.39 4.04
N ARG A 204 2.79 -24.41 3.45
CA ARG A 204 4.23 -24.60 3.49
C ARG A 204 4.83 -23.93 2.27
N VAL A 205 5.73 -22.98 2.49
CA VAL A 205 6.35 -22.15 1.46
C VAL A 205 7.87 -22.35 1.43
N ASP A 206 8.52 -21.88 0.39
CA ASP A 206 9.97 -21.76 0.39
C ASP A 206 10.42 -20.68 1.41
N ARG A 207 11.61 -20.83 1.96
CA ARG A 207 12.12 -19.95 3.02
C ARG A 207 12.27 -18.51 2.58
N LEU A 208 12.79 -18.26 1.38
CA LEU A 208 12.90 -16.90 0.83
C LEU A 208 11.53 -16.28 0.60
N GLN A 209 10.57 -17.10 0.16
CA GLN A 209 9.18 -16.67 -0.02
C GLN A 209 8.55 -16.27 1.31
N GLU A 210 8.77 -17.03 2.37
CA GLU A 210 8.27 -16.72 3.71
C GLU A 210 8.78 -15.36 4.19
N ILE A 211 10.09 -15.10 4.05
CA ILE A 211 10.69 -13.82 4.44
C ILE A 211 10.13 -12.68 3.61
N ALA A 212 10.07 -12.83 2.28
CA ALA A 212 9.53 -11.80 1.40
C ALA A 212 8.07 -11.47 1.78
N MET A 213 7.26 -12.49 2.04
CA MET A 213 5.87 -12.31 2.49
C MET A 213 5.79 -11.62 3.85
N LYS A 214 6.66 -11.99 4.81
CA LYS A 214 6.71 -11.37 6.15
C LYS A 214 7.09 -9.88 6.07
N LEU A 215 8.04 -9.52 5.23
CA LEU A 215 8.44 -8.14 5.01
C LEU A 215 7.31 -7.29 4.39
N ASP A 216 6.56 -7.88 3.44
CA ASP A 216 5.40 -7.24 2.81
C ASP A 216 4.16 -7.23 3.73
N GLY A 217 4.10 -8.10 4.74
CA GLY A 217 2.90 -8.37 5.54
C GLY A 217 1.79 -9.10 4.75
N GLN A 218 2.05 -9.50 3.52
CA GLN A 218 1.07 -10.03 2.56
C GLN A 218 1.66 -11.13 1.69
N GLY A 219 0.78 -12.03 1.24
CA GLY A 219 1.10 -13.04 0.23
C GLY A 219 0.32 -12.80 -1.05
N PHE A 220 0.97 -12.95 -2.20
CA PHE A 220 0.35 -12.83 -3.51
C PHE A 220 0.40 -14.17 -4.23
N ILE A 221 -0.79 -14.70 -4.60
CA ILE A 221 -0.93 -15.98 -5.29
C ILE A 221 -1.20 -15.72 -6.77
N VAL A 222 -0.41 -16.34 -7.61
CA VAL A 222 -0.57 -16.28 -9.07
C VAL A 222 -1.81 -17.07 -9.47
N LYS A 223 -2.61 -16.52 -10.39
CA LYS A 223 -3.77 -17.22 -10.97
C LYS A 223 -3.37 -18.60 -11.53
N ASN A 224 -4.27 -19.56 -11.43
CA ASN A 224 -4.12 -20.92 -11.93
C ASN A 224 -5.45 -21.42 -12.47
N ASP A 225 -5.58 -22.71 -12.72
CA ASP A 225 -6.80 -23.32 -13.28
C ASP A 225 -8.00 -23.24 -12.30
N HIS A 226 -7.76 -23.14 -10.99
CA HIS A 226 -8.80 -23.02 -9.97
C HIS A 226 -9.17 -21.55 -9.70
N PHE A 227 -8.22 -20.64 -9.83
CA PHE A 227 -8.40 -19.21 -9.64
C PHE A 227 -8.15 -18.46 -10.95
N ASN A 228 -9.22 -17.99 -11.59
CA ASN A 228 -9.14 -17.23 -12.85
C ASN A 228 -8.50 -15.83 -12.69
N LYS A 229 -8.24 -15.40 -11.46
CA LYS A 229 -7.56 -14.14 -11.10
C LYS A 229 -6.50 -14.39 -10.05
N HIS A 230 -5.55 -13.46 -9.96
CA HIS A 230 -4.57 -13.47 -8.88
C HIS A 230 -5.25 -13.23 -7.53
N LEU A 231 -4.63 -13.69 -6.46
CA LEU A 231 -5.10 -13.45 -5.09
C LEU A 231 -4.05 -12.69 -4.30
N LYS A 232 -4.52 -11.87 -3.39
CA LYS A 232 -3.76 -11.26 -2.31
C LYS A 232 -4.36 -11.71 -1.00
N ALA A 233 -3.52 -11.93 0.02
CA ALA A 233 -3.96 -12.26 1.36
C ALA A 233 -3.01 -11.64 2.41
N ASP A 234 -3.53 -11.39 3.61
CA ASP A 234 -2.74 -10.88 4.72
C ASP A 234 -2.10 -12.03 5.51
N ILE A 235 -0.86 -11.83 5.97
CA ILE A 235 -0.19 -12.76 6.87
C ILE A 235 -0.73 -12.59 8.28
N VAL A 236 -1.18 -13.68 8.88
CA VAL A 236 -1.57 -13.74 10.29
C VAL A 236 -0.41 -14.15 11.16
N SER A 237 0.32 -15.17 10.74
CA SER A 237 1.51 -15.68 11.42
C SER A 237 2.41 -16.43 10.46
N SER A 238 3.68 -16.58 10.85
CA SER A 238 4.67 -17.39 10.15
C SER A 238 5.49 -18.18 11.15
N ASP A 239 5.91 -19.38 10.77
CA ASP A 239 6.78 -20.26 11.56
C ASP A 239 7.99 -20.66 10.72
N PHE A 240 9.12 -20.00 10.98
CA PHE A 240 10.38 -20.20 10.28
C PHE A 240 11.00 -21.60 10.45
N GLN A 241 10.68 -22.30 11.55
CA GLN A 241 11.21 -23.63 11.77
C GLN A 241 10.57 -24.64 10.82
N ASN A 242 9.30 -24.46 10.54
CA ASN A 242 8.50 -25.33 9.69
C ASN A 242 8.26 -24.78 8.28
N ASN A 243 8.77 -23.58 7.96
CA ASN A 243 8.53 -22.85 6.71
C ASN A 243 7.02 -22.74 6.41
N THR A 244 6.23 -22.34 7.41
CA THR A 244 4.78 -22.25 7.26
C THR A 244 4.26 -20.84 7.48
N VAL A 245 3.27 -20.45 6.68
CA VAL A 245 2.56 -19.18 6.78
C VAL A 245 1.06 -19.42 6.88
N ILE A 246 0.39 -18.63 7.73
CA ILE A 246 -1.07 -18.61 7.83
C ILE A 246 -1.57 -17.31 7.20
N LEU A 247 -2.42 -17.44 6.21
CA LEU A 247 -3.00 -16.33 5.47
C LEU A 247 -4.50 -16.20 5.71
N LYS A 248 -4.98 -14.96 5.74
CA LYS A 248 -6.40 -14.56 5.82
C LYS A 248 -6.71 -13.44 4.83
N ASN A 249 -8.00 -13.05 4.78
CA ASN A 249 -8.48 -11.89 4.02
C ASN A 249 -8.14 -12.01 2.53
N PHE A 250 -8.42 -13.16 1.93
CA PHE A 250 -8.17 -13.39 0.51
C PHE A 250 -9.04 -12.49 -0.36
N ILE A 251 -8.41 -11.76 -1.27
CA ILE A 251 -9.08 -10.90 -2.25
C ILE A 251 -8.55 -11.18 -3.65
N TYR A 252 -9.43 -11.08 -4.65
CA TYR A 252 -9.02 -11.14 -6.05
C TYR A 252 -8.35 -9.85 -6.49
N LEU A 253 -7.27 -9.98 -7.24
CA LEU A 253 -6.60 -8.89 -7.94
C LEU A 253 -6.88 -9.03 -9.43
N SER A 254 -7.34 -7.94 -10.06
CA SER A 254 -7.52 -7.88 -11.51
C SER A 254 -6.18 -7.87 -12.24
N ASN A 255 -5.14 -7.36 -11.59
CA ASN A 255 -3.83 -7.20 -12.16
C ASN A 255 -2.72 -7.43 -11.14
N MET A 256 -1.61 -8.00 -11.58
CA MET A 256 -0.37 -8.16 -10.82
C MET A 256 0.79 -7.57 -11.65
N PRO A 257 1.14 -6.30 -11.43
CA PRO A 257 2.11 -5.57 -12.25
C PRO A 257 3.48 -6.26 -12.34
N ALA A 258 3.86 -7.00 -11.30
CA ALA A 258 5.11 -7.76 -11.28
C ALA A 258 5.19 -8.81 -12.42
N LEU A 259 4.07 -9.44 -12.78
CA LEU A 259 3.99 -10.42 -13.86
C LEU A 259 3.97 -9.80 -15.27
N GLN A 260 3.69 -8.51 -15.37
CA GLN A 260 3.65 -7.80 -16.65
C GLN A 260 5.00 -7.19 -17.03
N ARG A 261 5.96 -7.24 -16.11
CA ARG A 261 7.30 -6.70 -16.36
C ARG A 261 8.07 -7.64 -17.28
N GLU A 262 8.53 -7.10 -18.38
CA GLU A 262 9.43 -7.81 -19.30
C GLU A 262 10.83 -7.99 -18.68
N PHE A 263 11.26 -7.05 -17.85
CA PHE A 263 12.59 -7.05 -17.23
C PHE A 263 12.47 -6.89 -15.72
N ILE A 264 13.36 -7.57 -15.00
CA ILE A 264 13.54 -7.41 -13.56
C ILE A 264 13.92 -5.96 -13.26
N ARG A 265 13.40 -5.44 -12.18
CA ARG A 265 13.78 -4.15 -11.60
C ARG A 265 14.53 -4.39 -10.31
N VAL A 266 15.57 -3.62 -10.09
CA VAL A 266 16.35 -3.69 -8.85
C VAL A 266 16.37 -2.32 -8.18
N HIS A 267 16.30 -2.29 -6.86
CA HIS A 267 16.60 -1.08 -6.11
C HIS A 267 18.11 -0.96 -5.93
N PRO A 268 18.71 0.21 -6.18
CA PRO A 268 20.12 0.42 -5.94
C PRO A 268 20.44 0.27 -4.45
N ASP A 269 21.65 -0.18 -4.12
CA ASP A 269 22.17 -0.27 -2.77
C ASP A 269 22.65 1.09 -2.24
N ILE A 270 23.16 1.93 -3.12
CA ILE A 270 23.59 3.30 -2.83
C ILE A 270 22.63 4.28 -3.50
N LEU A 271 22.24 5.31 -2.77
CA LEU A 271 21.40 6.37 -3.31
C LEU A 271 22.14 7.14 -4.41
N ALA A 272 21.72 6.94 -5.66
CA ALA A 272 22.26 7.69 -6.81
C ALA A 272 21.40 8.92 -7.10
N ASN A 273 22.06 10.08 -7.27
CA ASN A 273 21.40 11.26 -7.78
C ASN A 273 21.10 11.08 -9.27
N VAL A 274 19.93 11.50 -9.70
CA VAL A 274 19.48 11.50 -11.08
C VAL A 274 19.15 12.92 -11.50
N TYR A 275 19.59 13.31 -12.66
CA TYR A 275 19.30 14.60 -13.27
C TYR A 275 18.43 14.39 -14.50
N LEU A 276 17.27 15.04 -14.50
CA LEU A 276 16.29 15.00 -15.58
C LEU A 276 16.29 16.32 -16.32
N SER A 277 16.70 16.33 -17.57
CA SER A 277 16.81 17.53 -18.39
C SER A 277 15.79 17.49 -19.53
N GLN A 278 14.95 18.52 -19.62
CA GLN A 278 14.01 18.73 -20.72
C GLN A 278 14.35 20.05 -21.43
N PRO A 279 14.33 20.10 -22.76
CA PRO A 279 14.59 21.34 -23.49
C PRO A 279 13.68 22.49 -23.04
N GLY A 280 14.28 23.63 -22.70
CA GLY A 280 13.54 24.84 -22.28
C GLY A 280 13.02 24.85 -20.85
N CYS A 281 13.34 23.83 -20.03
CA CYS A 281 12.98 23.74 -18.62
C CYS A 281 14.22 23.71 -17.72
N GLU A 282 14.03 24.05 -16.44
CA GLU A 282 15.05 23.82 -15.43
C GLU A 282 15.28 22.32 -15.24
N GLN A 283 16.52 21.96 -14.94
CA GLN A 283 16.88 20.58 -14.64
C GLN A 283 16.27 20.14 -13.31
N THR A 284 15.52 19.03 -13.33
CA THR A 284 14.96 18.43 -12.13
C THR A 284 15.96 17.45 -11.52
N LYS A 285 16.26 17.61 -10.24
CA LYS A 285 17.11 16.68 -9.50
C LYS A 285 16.23 15.69 -8.73
N GLY A 286 16.59 14.41 -8.79
CA GLY A 286 15.92 13.34 -8.07
C GLY A 286 16.89 12.27 -7.59
N ARG A 287 16.33 11.17 -7.09
CA ARG A 287 17.07 9.99 -6.65
C ARG A 287 16.57 8.77 -7.40
N LEU A 288 17.48 7.91 -7.78
CA LEU A 288 17.16 6.63 -8.42
C LEU A 288 16.41 5.75 -7.43
N PHE A 289 15.19 5.36 -7.78
CA PHE A 289 14.34 4.51 -6.96
C PHE A 289 14.45 3.04 -7.39
N ASP A 290 14.23 2.76 -8.67
CA ASP A 290 14.40 1.43 -9.26
C ASP A 290 14.98 1.55 -10.67
N LEU A 291 15.60 0.47 -11.13
CA LEU A 291 16.26 0.39 -12.42
C LEU A 291 16.02 -0.96 -13.07
N SER A 292 15.75 -0.95 -14.37
CA SER A 292 15.69 -2.14 -15.24
C SER A 292 16.37 -1.85 -16.59
N LYS A 293 16.51 -2.87 -17.44
CA LYS A 293 17.15 -2.73 -18.76
C LYS A 293 16.51 -1.65 -19.66
N ASN A 294 15.21 -1.44 -19.53
CA ASN A 294 14.44 -0.53 -20.39
C ASN A 294 13.62 0.50 -19.60
N GLY A 295 13.86 0.66 -18.30
CA GLY A 295 13.09 1.61 -17.51
C GLY A 295 13.73 1.91 -16.17
N LEU A 296 13.37 3.06 -15.62
CA LEU A 296 13.79 3.49 -14.31
C LEU A 296 12.70 4.27 -13.59
N GLY A 297 12.76 4.28 -12.27
CA GLY A 297 11.98 5.14 -11.40
C GLY A 297 12.86 6.19 -10.74
N VAL A 298 12.42 7.44 -10.75
CA VAL A 298 13.10 8.56 -10.08
C VAL A 298 12.16 9.18 -9.09
N VAL A 299 12.59 9.41 -7.87
CA VAL A 299 11.86 10.18 -6.86
C VAL A 299 12.48 11.56 -6.74
N SER A 300 11.65 12.59 -6.84
CA SER A 300 12.07 13.99 -6.70
C SER A 300 11.04 14.78 -5.87
N ASP A 301 11.52 15.73 -5.10
CA ASP A 301 10.69 16.68 -4.37
C ASP A 301 10.31 17.90 -5.25
N GLU A 302 10.84 17.95 -6.48
CA GLU A 302 10.63 19.02 -7.44
C GLU A 302 9.87 18.50 -8.68
N ASN A 303 9.04 19.39 -9.25
CA ASN A 303 8.40 19.13 -10.53
C ASN A 303 8.47 20.39 -11.41
N HIS A 304 9.45 20.42 -12.32
CA HIS A 304 9.66 21.52 -13.28
C HIS A 304 8.93 21.24 -14.60
N GLY A 305 7.60 20.98 -14.50
CA GLY A 305 6.75 20.77 -15.66
C GLY A 305 6.85 19.39 -16.30
N ILE A 306 7.47 18.41 -15.61
CA ILE A 306 7.55 17.02 -16.10
C ILE A 306 6.18 16.36 -15.96
N SER A 307 5.66 15.83 -17.06
CA SER A 307 4.39 15.13 -17.15
C SER A 307 4.51 13.83 -17.94
N VAL A 308 3.45 13.02 -17.95
CA VAL A 308 3.38 11.82 -18.79
C VAL A 308 3.56 12.18 -20.25
N GLY A 309 4.41 11.44 -20.96
CA GLY A 309 4.81 11.70 -22.34
C GLY A 309 5.99 12.67 -22.51
N SER A 310 6.48 13.31 -21.44
CA SER A 310 7.68 14.15 -21.51
C SER A 310 8.90 13.31 -21.91
N ARG A 311 9.68 13.79 -22.88
CA ARG A 311 10.98 13.23 -23.28
C ARG A 311 12.10 13.99 -22.60
N LEU A 312 12.99 13.27 -21.97
CA LEU A 312 14.04 13.79 -21.10
C LEU A 312 15.38 13.15 -21.42
N ILE A 313 16.46 13.88 -21.18
CA ILE A 313 17.76 13.29 -21.01
C ILE A 313 17.93 12.95 -19.52
N VAL A 314 18.23 11.72 -19.23
CA VAL A 314 18.42 11.18 -17.88
C VAL A 314 19.90 10.91 -17.65
N GLN A 315 20.47 11.54 -16.63
CA GLN A 315 21.86 11.37 -16.26
C GLN A 315 21.97 10.88 -14.82
N PHE A 316 22.75 9.83 -14.60
CA PHE A 316 23.07 9.33 -13.25
C PHE A 316 24.34 8.50 -13.27
N GLU A 317 24.93 8.32 -12.09
CA GLU A 317 26.09 7.47 -11.91
C GLU A 317 25.69 6.13 -11.32
N LEU A 318 26.14 5.02 -11.93
CA LEU A 318 25.98 3.67 -11.40
C LEU A 318 27.01 3.42 -10.29
N ASN A 319 26.58 3.61 -9.04
CA ASN A 319 27.38 3.32 -7.86
C ASN A 319 26.86 2.07 -7.16
N SER A 320 27.77 1.23 -6.69
CA SER A 320 27.49 0.10 -5.83
C SER A 320 28.62 -0.09 -4.84
N SER A 321 28.29 -0.54 -3.64
CA SER A 321 29.27 -0.86 -2.59
C SER A 321 30.13 -2.08 -2.93
N SER A 322 29.61 -3.00 -3.72
CA SER A 322 30.24 -4.31 -4.00
C SER A 322 30.49 -4.57 -5.49
N ILE A 323 29.83 -3.82 -6.39
CA ILE A 323 30.00 -4.02 -7.84
C ILE A 323 31.10 -3.10 -8.36
N MET A 324 32.25 -3.67 -8.73
CA MET A 324 33.24 -2.92 -9.51
C MET A 324 32.77 -2.84 -10.98
N ILE A 325 32.36 -1.63 -11.38
CA ILE A 325 32.09 -1.31 -12.77
C ILE A 325 33.39 -0.74 -13.35
N GLU A 326 33.97 -1.44 -14.31
CA GLU A 326 35.15 -0.96 -15.01
C GLU A 326 34.80 0.18 -15.97
N GLY A 327 35.60 1.24 -15.98
CA GLY A 327 35.40 2.37 -16.88
C GLY A 327 34.46 3.45 -16.39
N ASP A 328 33.86 4.18 -17.34
CA ASP A 328 32.95 5.27 -17.06
C ASP A 328 31.62 4.78 -16.48
N ARG A 329 31.30 5.25 -15.28
CA ARG A 329 30.09 4.89 -14.53
C ARG A 329 28.89 5.78 -14.87
N MET A 330 29.11 6.85 -15.60
CA MET A 330 28.05 7.77 -16.01
C MET A 330 27.13 7.07 -17.00
N ILE A 331 25.85 7.18 -16.73
CA ILE A 331 24.76 6.81 -17.63
C ILE A 331 24.09 8.10 -18.09
N GLU A 332 24.07 8.29 -19.41
CA GLU A 332 23.30 9.32 -20.05
C GLU A 332 22.39 8.66 -21.10
N VAL A 333 21.09 8.79 -20.96
CA VAL A 333 20.14 8.08 -21.80
C VAL A 333 18.88 8.92 -22.02
N GLU A 334 18.33 8.83 -23.23
CA GLU A 334 16.99 9.37 -23.50
C GLU A 334 15.94 8.54 -22.76
N GLY A 335 14.93 9.22 -22.20
CA GLY A 335 13.82 8.59 -21.53
C GLY A 335 12.49 9.29 -21.84
N GLU A 336 11.40 8.53 -21.72
CA GLU A 336 10.03 9.00 -21.82
C GLU A 336 9.28 8.68 -20.53
N VAL A 337 8.63 9.69 -19.95
CA VAL A 337 7.83 9.52 -18.75
C VAL A 337 6.53 8.79 -19.08
N VAL A 338 6.36 7.57 -18.55
CA VAL A 338 5.17 6.75 -18.79
C VAL A 338 4.13 6.86 -17.66
N ASN A 339 4.56 7.28 -16.47
CA ASN A 339 3.65 7.54 -15.34
C ASN A 339 4.31 8.49 -14.34
N VAL A 340 3.48 9.29 -13.68
CA VAL A 340 3.88 10.18 -12.58
C VAL A 340 3.00 9.88 -11.37
N ILE A 341 3.61 9.44 -10.29
CA ILE A 341 2.92 9.12 -9.03
C ILE A 341 3.26 10.21 -8.03
N SER A 342 2.25 10.92 -7.54
CA SER A 342 2.43 11.96 -6.53
C SER A 342 2.37 11.36 -5.12
N TYR A 343 3.37 11.68 -4.31
CA TYR A 343 3.44 11.31 -2.89
C TYR A 343 3.61 12.56 -2.04
N LYS A 344 2.63 12.94 -1.27
CA LYS A 344 2.74 14.12 -0.37
C LYS A 344 3.40 15.32 -1.06
N ASN A 345 4.70 15.53 -0.83
CA ASN A 345 5.50 16.61 -1.39
C ASN A 345 6.56 16.11 -2.39
N SER A 346 6.46 14.88 -2.86
CA SER A 346 7.39 14.32 -3.83
C SER A 346 6.68 13.66 -5.00
N TYR A 347 7.41 13.44 -6.07
CA TYR A 347 6.93 12.83 -7.31
C TYR A 347 7.78 11.62 -7.63
N ARG A 348 7.15 10.51 -8.03
CA ARG A 348 7.85 9.38 -8.61
C ARG A 348 7.59 9.35 -10.10
N TYR A 349 8.62 9.62 -10.86
CA TYR A 349 8.60 9.53 -12.32
C TYR A 349 8.95 8.10 -12.72
N CYS A 350 8.01 7.40 -13.35
CA CYS A 350 8.25 6.10 -13.97
C CYS A 350 8.56 6.32 -15.44
N MET A 351 9.72 5.87 -15.89
CA MET A 351 10.25 6.22 -17.21
C MET A 351 10.61 4.96 -17.99
N ARG A 352 10.35 4.99 -19.29
CA ARG A 352 10.97 4.10 -20.28
C ARG A 352 12.24 4.77 -20.75
N ILE A 353 13.33 4.03 -20.85
CA ILE A 353 14.61 4.52 -21.35
C ILE A 353 15.01 3.83 -22.65
N PHE A 354 15.81 4.52 -23.47
CA PHE A 354 16.22 4.08 -24.80
C PHE A 354 17.77 3.98 -24.86
N PRO A 355 18.39 3.04 -24.11
CA PRO A 355 19.85 2.91 -24.07
C PRO A 355 20.37 2.38 -25.41
N ASP A 356 21.53 2.89 -25.85
CA ASP A 356 22.30 2.29 -26.90
C ASP A 356 22.87 0.92 -26.50
N THR A 357 23.60 0.24 -27.39
CA THR A 357 24.11 -1.11 -27.12
C THR A 357 25.07 -1.12 -25.94
N SER A 358 25.99 -0.15 -25.84
CA SER A 358 27.01 -0.06 -24.78
C SER A 358 26.36 0.21 -23.43
N MET A 359 25.41 1.17 -23.38
CA MET A 359 24.65 1.48 -22.14
C MET A 359 23.80 0.30 -21.69
N ARG A 360 23.16 -0.39 -22.64
CA ARG A 360 22.34 -1.59 -22.34
C ARG A 360 23.17 -2.71 -21.72
N GLU A 361 24.40 -2.89 -22.18
CA GLU A 361 25.34 -3.87 -21.63
C GLU A 361 25.73 -3.49 -20.20
N LYS A 362 26.15 -2.24 -19.97
CA LYS A 362 26.46 -1.71 -18.62
C LYS A 362 25.30 -1.90 -17.65
N LEU A 363 24.07 -1.50 -18.05
CA LEU A 363 22.87 -1.66 -17.26
C LEU A 363 22.58 -3.14 -16.96
N SER A 364 22.76 -4.03 -17.94
CA SER A 364 22.54 -5.47 -17.76
C SER A 364 23.51 -6.08 -16.75
N ILE A 365 24.79 -5.71 -16.80
CA ILE A 365 25.81 -6.18 -15.85
C ILE A 365 25.44 -5.72 -14.43
N TYR A 366 25.11 -4.44 -14.26
CA TYR A 366 24.73 -3.89 -12.96
C TYR A 366 23.49 -4.61 -12.40
N ILE A 367 22.41 -4.71 -13.19
CA ILE A 367 21.15 -5.28 -12.77
C ILE A 367 21.32 -6.74 -12.36
N ASN A 368 22.02 -7.55 -13.17
CA ASN A 368 22.22 -8.96 -12.85
C ASN A 368 23.02 -9.17 -11.55
N LYS A 369 24.08 -8.36 -11.34
CA LYS A 369 24.86 -8.41 -10.10
C LYS A 369 24.04 -7.94 -8.90
N ARG A 370 23.30 -6.83 -9.07
CA ARG A 370 22.47 -6.29 -7.98
C ARG A 370 21.32 -7.23 -7.60
N GLU A 371 20.73 -7.92 -8.56
CA GLU A 371 19.76 -8.98 -8.31
C GLU A 371 20.33 -10.08 -7.42
N GLN A 372 21.55 -10.58 -7.73
CA GLN A 372 22.21 -11.58 -6.91
C GLN A 372 22.48 -11.09 -5.49
N GLU A 373 22.95 -9.86 -5.33
CA GLU A 373 23.15 -9.24 -4.01
C GLU A 373 21.86 -9.15 -3.21
N ILE A 374 20.75 -8.74 -3.84
CA ILE A 374 19.44 -8.65 -3.21
C ILE A 374 18.98 -10.03 -2.73
N LEU A 375 19.21 -11.08 -3.51
CA LEU A 375 18.89 -12.44 -3.08
C LEU A 375 19.76 -12.89 -1.89
N ILE A 376 21.08 -12.59 -1.93
CA ILE A 376 21.98 -12.87 -0.80
C ILE A 376 21.59 -12.08 0.45
N GLU A 377 21.19 -10.81 0.31
CA GLU A 377 20.68 -10.02 1.41
C GLU A 377 19.43 -10.67 2.05
N LEU A 378 18.50 -11.14 1.21
CA LEU A 378 17.29 -11.82 1.67
C LEU A 378 17.63 -13.15 2.37
N GLU A 379 18.57 -13.94 1.82
CA GLU A 379 19.08 -15.15 2.45
C GLU A 379 19.74 -14.86 3.79
N GLY A 380 20.50 -13.77 3.88
CA GLY A 380 21.16 -13.34 5.11
C GLY A 380 20.19 -13.08 6.27
N MET A 381 19.00 -12.57 6.00
CA MET A 381 17.95 -12.35 6.99
C MET A 381 17.44 -13.67 7.59
N CYS A 382 17.57 -14.79 6.87
CA CYS A 382 17.24 -16.10 7.38
C CYS A 382 18.07 -16.51 8.63
N TYR A 383 19.31 -16.03 8.70
CA TYR A 383 20.24 -16.42 9.77
C TYR A 383 20.13 -15.54 11.01
N GLU A 384 19.64 -14.31 10.88
CA GLU A 384 19.48 -13.39 12.01
C GLU A 384 18.25 -13.74 12.86
N ASP A 385 17.13 -14.08 12.24
CA ASP A 385 15.89 -14.46 12.97
C ASP A 385 16.04 -15.78 13.74
N THR A 386 16.93 -16.69 13.32
CA THR A 386 17.20 -17.93 14.07
C THR A 386 18.05 -17.71 15.33
N ARG A 387 18.76 -16.60 15.48
CA ARG A 387 19.54 -16.27 16.67
C ARG A 387 18.69 -15.69 17.82
N PHE A 388 17.52 -15.15 17.54
CA PHE A 388 16.61 -14.60 18.54
C PHE A 388 15.65 -15.63 19.16
N CYS A 389 15.58 -16.85 18.64
CA CYS A 389 14.75 -17.92 19.19
C CYS A 389 15.50 -18.85 20.17
N VAL A 390 16.75 -18.55 20.55
CA VAL A 390 17.59 -19.38 21.43
C VAL A 390 18.03 -18.61 22.70
N LEU A 391 17.26 -17.63 23.16
CA LEU A 391 17.48 -17.03 24.49
C LEU A 391 16.21 -17.13 25.34
#